data_e924a73420b3c2af122eb6d7735b2f54
#
_entry.id   e924a73420b3c2af122eb6d7735b2f54
#
_cell.length_a   1.000
_cell.length_b   1.000
_cell.length_c   1.000
_cell.angle_alpha   90.00
_cell.angle_beta   90.00
_cell.angle_gamma   90.00
#
_symmetry.space_group_name_H-M   'P 1'
#
loop_
_entity.id
_entity.type
_entity.pdbx_description
1 polymer ?
#
loop_
_entity_poly.entity_id
_entity_poly.type
_entity_poly.pdbx_seq_one_letter_code
_entity_poly.pdbx_strand_id
1 'polypeptide(L)'
;MFLKSLIIFILRKLPLKKVILFESYPELSGSPWKIYQEMLKRGYDKKYNLIWAVDSSFRSPPNIKSVPFFGKLSKFQYYRRFLYNSLAKLNIDSNRPLYKNNSETIRIFTRHGGPLKKCPEYMHYMGQMDYML
;
A
#
# COMPACT_ATOMS: atom_id res chain seq x y z
N MET A 1 21.07 -3.35 15.21
CA MET A 1 20.60 -1.97 15.28
C MET A 1 21.13 -1.12 14.15
N PHE A 2 22.45 -0.97 14.05
CA PHE A 2 23.06 -0.19 12.96
C PHE A 2 22.70 -0.76 11.59
N LEU A 3 22.79 -2.07 11.41
CA LEU A 3 22.50 -2.73 10.14
C LEU A 3 21.05 -2.51 9.70
N LYS A 4 20.11 -2.60 10.65
CA LYS A 4 18.69 -2.39 10.38
C LYS A 4 18.43 -0.94 9.93
N SER A 5 19.02 0.03 10.60
CA SER A 5 18.89 1.44 10.23
C SER A 5 19.49 1.72 8.86
N LEU A 6 20.61 1.10 8.56
CA LEU A 6 21.28 1.23 7.25
C LEU A 6 20.40 0.66 6.14
N ILE A 7 19.80 -0.51 6.36
CA ILE A 7 18.90 -1.13 5.37
C ILE A 7 17.70 -0.22 5.10
N ILE A 8 17.08 0.31 6.15
CA ILE A 8 15.94 1.22 6.01
C ILE A 8 16.35 2.46 5.23
N PHE A 9 17.50 3.03 5.55
CA PHE A 9 18.02 4.22 4.86
C PHE A 9 18.22 3.94 3.37
N ILE A 10 18.81 2.81 3.03
CA ILE A 10 19.03 2.41 1.64
C ILE A 10 17.71 2.21 0.92
N LEU A 11 16.75 1.53 1.56
CA LEU A 11 15.44 1.28 0.96
C LEU A 11 14.69 2.56 0.64
N ARG A 12 14.85 3.59 1.49
CA ARG A 12 14.22 4.90 1.26
C ARG A 12 14.84 5.66 0.11
N LYS A 13 16.06 5.34 -0.27
CA LYS A 13 16.79 6.01 -1.35
C LYS A 13 16.68 5.27 -2.68
N LEU A 14 16.08 4.08 -2.71
CA LEU A 14 15.95 3.33 -3.95
C LEU A 14 15.05 4.07 -4.93
N PRO A 15 15.37 4.01 -6.24
CA PRO A 15 14.50 4.58 -7.26
C PRO A 15 13.16 3.83 -7.28
N LEU A 16 12.08 4.56 -7.56
CA LEU A 16 10.76 3.97 -7.65
C LEU A 16 10.70 2.97 -8.79
N LYS A 17 10.18 1.79 -8.50
CA LYS A 17 9.93 0.78 -9.52
C LYS A 17 8.44 0.75 -9.84
N LYS A 18 8.07 -0.06 -10.83
CA LYS A 18 6.69 -0.11 -11.32
C LYS A 18 5.80 -0.93 -10.39
N VAL A 19 5.79 -0.60 -9.11
CA VAL A 19 4.96 -1.26 -8.10
C VAL A 19 3.83 -0.33 -7.68
N ILE A 20 2.62 -0.84 -7.67
CA ILE A 20 1.44 -0.14 -7.18
C ILE A 20 0.85 -0.98 -6.04
N LEU A 21 0.73 -0.38 -4.87
CA LEU A 21 0.18 -1.03 -3.70
C LEU A 21 -1.28 -0.63 -3.49
N PHE A 22 -2.11 -1.61 -3.20
CA PHE A 22 -3.53 -1.43 -2.90
C PHE A 22 -3.82 -1.90 -1.49
N GLU A 23 -4.70 -1.22 -0.80
CA GLU A 23 -5.15 -1.62 0.53
C GLU A 23 -6.65 -1.35 0.67
N SER A 24 -7.36 -2.29 1.27
CA SER A 24 -8.75 -2.11 1.67
C SER A 24 -9.06 -3.00 2.86
N TYR A 25 -10.14 -2.68 3.58
CA TYR A 25 -10.66 -3.55 4.63
C TYR A 25 -12.19 -3.51 4.55
N PRO A 26 -12.84 -4.66 4.36
CA PRO A 26 -12.25 -6.00 4.17
C PRO A 26 -11.33 -6.06 2.94
N GLU A 27 -10.47 -7.09 2.92
CA GLU A 27 -9.51 -7.25 1.84
C GLU A 27 -10.21 -7.33 0.49
N LEU A 28 -9.59 -6.75 -0.55
CA LEU A 28 -10.08 -6.79 -1.92
C LEU A 28 -11.50 -6.23 -2.06
N SER A 29 -11.74 -5.05 -1.51
CA SER A 29 -13.07 -4.45 -1.53
C SER A 29 -13.01 -2.92 -1.71
N GLY A 30 -14.18 -2.31 -1.86
CA GLY A 30 -14.34 -0.87 -1.90
C GLY A 30 -13.72 -0.20 -3.12
N SER A 31 -13.36 1.06 -2.96
CA SER A 31 -12.80 1.86 -4.05
C SER A 31 -11.45 1.34 -4.55
N PRO A 32 -10.51 0.91 -3.69
CA PRO A 32 -9.28 0.33 -4.21
C PRO A 32 -9.51 -0.91 -5.08
N TRP A 33 -10.48 -1.75 -4.74
CA TRP A 33 -10.83 -2.91 -5.54
C TRP A 33 -11.36 -2.52 -6.92
N LYS A 34 -12.22 -1.51 -6.97
CA LYS A 34 -12.76 -1.01 -8.23
C LYS A 34 -11.66 -0.40 -9.10
N ILE A 35 -10.75 0.33 -8.51
CA ILE A 35 -9.61 0.91 -9.22
C ILE A 35 -8.73 -0.21 -9.77
N TYR A 36 -8.44 -1.23 -8.96
CA TYR A 36 -7.66 -2.40 -9.36
C TYR A 36 -8.29 -3.11 -10.56
N GLN A 37 -9.59 -3.36 -10.50
CA GLN A 37 -10.32 -4.01 -11.59
C GLN A 37 -10.25 -3.19 -12.88
N GLU A 38 -10.41 -1.87 -12.78
CA GLU A 38 -10.33 -0.99 -13.94
C GLU A 38 -8.92 -0.98 -14.52
N MET A 39 -7.90 -1.00 -13.67
CA MET A 39 -6.51 -1.07 -14.13
C MET A 39 -6.22 -2.38 -14.85
N LEU A 40 -6.75 -3.50 -14.35
CA LEU A 40 -6.64 -4.79 -15.06
C LEU A 40 -7.31 -4.73 -16.43
N LYS A 41 -8.50 -4.16 -16.48
CA LYS A 41 -9.25 -4.03 -17.72
C LYS A 41 -8.50 -3.23 -18.77
N ARG A 42 -7.74 -2.22 -18.33
CA ARG A 42 -6.94 -1.36 -19.22
C ARG A 42 -5.54 -1.90 -19.50
N GLY A 43 -5.22 -3.09 -18.97
CA GLY A 43 -3.94 -3.74 -19.23
C GLY A 43 -2.77 -3.16 -18.44
N TYR A 44 -3.00 -2.41 -17.37
CA TYR A 44 -1.93 -1.83 -16.57
C TYR A 44 -1.10 -2.87 -15.83
N ASP A 45 -1.65 -4.07 -15.62
CA ASP A 45 -0.91 -5.19 -15.01
C ASP A 45 0.28 -5.65 -15.86
N LYS A 46 0.30 -5.29 -17.13
CA LYS A 46 1.42 -5.58 -18.04
C LYS A 46 2.56 -4.59 -17.88
N LYS A 47 2.26 -3.38 -17.38
CA LYS A 47 3.25 -2.32 -17.17
C LYS A 47 3.69 -2.20 -15.72
N TYR A 48 2.82 -2.54 -14.79
CA TYR A 48 3.02 -2.33 -13.36
C TYR A 48 2.77 -3.62 -12.60
N ASN A 49 3.48 -3.80 -11.51
CA ASN A 49 3.19 -4.86 -10.54
C ASN A 49 2.09 -4.36 -9.60
N LEU A 50 0.89 -4.89 -9.78
CA LEU A 50 -0.26 -4.55 -8.95
C LEU A 50 -0.28 -5.51 -7.76
N ILE A 51 -0.02 -4.98 -6.57
CA ILE A 51 0.19 -5.80 -5.36
C ILE A 51 -0.73 -5.30 -4.25
N TRP A 52 -1.42 -6.23 -3.61
CA TRP A 52 -2.28 -5.93 -2.47
C TRP A 52 -1.53 -6.07 -1.17
N ALA A 53 -1.61 -5.02 -0.34
CA ALA A 53 -1.12 -5.04 1.03
C ALA A 53 -2.23 -5.61 1.91
N VAL A 54 -1.99 -6.78 2.49
CA VAL A 54 -3.04 -7.53 3.18
C VAL A 54 -2.60 -7.89 4.60
N ASP A 55 -3.55 -8.32 5.43
CA ASP A 55 -3.25 -8.88 6.73
C ASP A 55 -2.53 -10.22 6.55
N SER A 56 -1.62 -10.53 7.48
CA SER A 56 -0.81 -11.74 7.40
C SER A 56 -1.64 -13.02 7.43
N SER A 57 -2.87 -12.96 7.95
CA SER A 57 -3.78 -14.11 7.99
C SER A 57 -4.63 -14.26 6.73
N PHE A 58 -4.61 -13.26 5.85
CA PHE A 58 -5.42 -13.28 4.64
C PHE A 58 -4.76 -14.15 3.56
N ARG A 59 -5.59 -14.96 2.89
CA ARG A 59 -5.15 -15.78 1.77
C ARG A 59 -5.79 -15.27 0.50
N SER A 60 -4.99 -14.66 -0.36
CA SER A 60 -5.50 -14.12 -1.61
C SER A 60 -5.71 -15.20 -2.66
N PRO A 61 -6.64 -14.97 -3.61
CA PRO A 61 -6.79 -15.87 -4.76
C PRO A 61 -5.48 -16.00 -5.55
N PRO A 62 -5.27 -17.14 -6.25
CA PRO A 62 -3.97 -17.40 -6.93
C PRO A 62 -3.61 -16.37 -7.99
N ASN A 63 -4.60 -15.71 -8.58
CA ASN A 63 -4.38 -14.73 -9.65
C ASN A 63 -4.12 -13.31 -9.11
N ILE A 64 -4.15 -13.11 -7.80
CA ILE A 64 -3.95 -11.80 -7.17
C ILE A 64 -2.68 -11.83 -6.36
N LYS A 65 -1.74 -10.94 -6.69
CA LYS A 65 -0.49 -10.80 -5.95
C LYS A 65 -0.74 -10.02 -4.67
N SER A 66 -0.27 -10.56 -3.55
CA SER A 66 -0.39 -9.90 -2.26
C SER A 66 0.88 -10.07 -1.44
N VAL A 67 1.10 -9.12 -0.53
CA VAL A 67 2.22 -9.12 0.40
C VAL A 67 1.67 -8.78 1.78
N PRO A 68 2.01 -9.55 2.82
CA PRO A 68 1.57 -9.22 4.17
C PRO A 68 2.14 -7.88 4.64
N PHE A 69 1.26 -6.96 5.02
CA PHE A 69 1.63 -5.65 5.56
C PHE A 69 1.15 -5.46 6.98
N PHE A 70 0.10 -6.18 7.38
CA PHE A 70 -0.61 -5.96 8.64
C PHE A 70 -0.71 -7.27 9.42
N GLY A 71 -0.96 -7.18 10.72
CA GLY A 71 -1.03 -8.32 11.60
C GLY A 71 0.35 -8.71 12.10
N LYS A 72 0.51 -9.97 12.49
CA LYS A 72 1.79 -10.48 12.97
C LYS A 72 2.70 -10.83 11.80
N LEU A 73 3.78 -10.11 11.67
CA LEU A 73 4.75 -10.30 10.61
C LEU A 73 6.02 -10.91 11.16
N SER A 74 6.57 -11.91 10.46
CA SER A 74 7.91 -12.42 10.72
C SER A 74 8.94 -11.36 10.31
N LYS A 75 10.21 -11.54 10.70
CA LYS A 75 11.29 -10.63 10.30
C LYS A 75 11.40 -10.54 8.79
N PHE A 76 11.29 -11.67 8.10
CA PHE A 76 11.34 -11.70 6.63
C PHE A 76 10.18 -10.92 6.03
N GLN A 77 8.97 -11.13 6.52
CA GLN A 77 7.79 -10.42 6.05
C GLN A 77 7.89 -8.91 6.30
N TYR A 78 8.44 -8.53 7.45
CA TYR A 78 8.65 -7.13 7.81
C TYR A 78 9.60 -6.43 6.83
N TYR A 79 10.73 -7.07 6.51
CA TYR A 79 11.67 -6.52 5.53
C TYR A 79 11.08 -6.50 4.12
N ARG A 80 10.34 -7.52 3.76
CA ARG A 80 9.65 -7.59 2.48
C ARG A 80 8.64 -6.46 2.33
N ARG A 81 7.90 -6.17 3.39
CA ARG A 81 6.98 -5.04 3.44
C ARG A 81 7.71 -3.73 3.19
N PHE A 82 8.82 -3.50 3.88
CA PHE A 82 9.62 -2.30 3.69
C PHE A 82 10.14 -2.18 2.27
N LEU A 83 10.59 -3.27 1.70
CA LEU A 83 11.09 -3.29 0.33
C LEU A 83 10.02 -2.87 -0.66
N TYR A 84 8.87 -3.50 -0.62
CA TYR A 84 7.78 -3.17 -1.53
C TYR A 84 7.28 -1.74 -1.34
N ASN A 85 7.16 -1.30 -0.10
CA ASN A 85 6.72 0.05 0.19
C ASN A 85 7.73 1.10 -0.31
N SER A 86 9.01 0.81 -0.25
CA SER A 86 10.06 1.70 -0.76
C SER A 86 10.11 1.75 -2.28
N LEU A 87 9.74 0.66 -2.94
CA LEU A 87 9.73 0.58 -4.40
C LEU A 87 8.41 1.00 -5.02
N ALA A 88 7.39 1.24 -4.20
CA ALA A 88 6.06 1.59 -4.69
C ALA A 88 6.06 2.97 -5.32
N LYS A 89 5.59 3.05 -6.55
CA LYS A 89 5.36 4.30 -7.25
C LYS A 89 4.07 4.95 -6.78
N LEU A 90 3.08 4.13 -6.42
CA LEU A 90 1.74 4.58 -6.06
C LEU A 90 1.19 3.70 -4.95
N ASN A 91 0.64 4.33 -3.91
CA ASN A 91 -0.09 3.66 -2.83
C ASN A 91 -1.55 4.10 -2.89
N ILE A 92 -2.45 3.14 -2.97
CA ILE A 92 -3.90 3.38 -2.98
C ILE A 92 -4.51 2.68 -1.77
N ASP A 93 -4.94 3.44 -0.78
CA ASP A 93 -5.51 2.89 0.45
C ASP A 93 -6.87 3.51 0.77
N SER A 94 -7.65 2.82 1.58
CA SER A 94 -8.97 3.28 1.98
C SER A 94 -9.25 3.16 3.47
N ASN A 95 -8.56 2.29 4.17
CA ASN A 95 -8.84 2.02 5.58
C ASN A 95 -7.59 2.03 6.43
N ARG A 96 -6.64 1.14 6.16
CA ARG A 96 -5.36 1.07 6.88
C ARG A 96 -4.32 1.86 6.10
N PRO A 97 -3.58 2.76 6.75
CA PRO A 97 -2.69 3.66 6.01
C PRO A 97 -1.50 2.92 5.40
N LEU A 98 -1.28 3.17 4.12
CA LEU A 98 -0.04 2.80 3.44
C LEU A 98 0.88 4.02 3.47
N TYR A 99 1.56 4.23 4.60
CA TYR A 99 2.46 5.36 4.76
C TYR A 99 3.61 5.25 3.77
N LYS A 100 4.00 6.40 3.22
CA LYS A 100 5.11 6.45 2.28
C LYS A 100 6.42 6.19 3.00
N ASN A 101 7.19 5.23 2.49
CA ASN A 101 8.55 5.01 2.93
C ASN A 101 9.55 5.75 2.04
N ASN A 102 9.15 6.05 0.82
CA ASN A 102 9.92 6.84 -0.14
C ASN A 102 9.14 8.13 -0.42
N SER A 103 9.79 9.29 -0.30
CA SER A 103 9.12 10.58 -0.45
C SER A 103 8.55 10.81 -1.85
N GLU A 104 9.06 10.12 -2.86
CA GLU A 104 8.58 10.24 -4.23
C GLU A 104 7.36 9.38 -4.53
N THR A 105 7.00 8.46 -3.62
CA THR A 105 5.80 7.65 -3.77
C THR A 105 4.56 8.55 -3.70
N ILE A 106 3.65 8.37 -4.64
CA ILE A 106 2.36 9.07 -4.63
C ILE A 106 1.37 8.25 -3.82
N ARG A 107 0.65 8.89 -2.92
CA ARG A 107 -0.36 8.22 -2.11
C ARG A 107 -1.74 8.78 -2.39
N ILE A 108 -2.67 7.89 -2.73
CA ILE A 108 -4.07 8.22 -2.94
C ILE A 108 -4.90 7.59 -1.82
N PHE A 109 -5.59 8.43 -1.07
CA PHE A 109 -6.50 7.98 -0.02
C PHE A 109 -7.92 8.03 -0.55
N THR A 110 -8.56 6.86 -0.69
CA THR A 110 -9.89 6.77 -1.30
C THR A 110 -11.02 6.86 -0.27
N ARG A 111 -10.67 6.92 1.00
CA ARG A 111 -11.62 6.97 2.12
C ARG A 111 -12.55 5.74 2.18
N HIS A 112 -13.12 5.54 3.34
CA HIS A 112 -14.22 4.62 3.55
C HIS A 112 -15.19 5.26 4.54
N GLY A 113 -16.46 4.96 4.41
CA GLY A 113 -17.49 5.56 5.24
C GLY A 113 -17.87 6.97 4.80
N GLY A 114 -18.73 7.61 5.57
CA GLY A 114 -19.25 8.94 5.23
C GLY A 114 -18.20 10.04 5.39
N PRO A 115 -18.25 11.06 4.54
CA PRO A 115 -17.28 12.17 4.61
C PRO A 115 -17.42 13.04 5.85
N LEU A 116 -18.49 12.89 6.59
CA LEU A 116 -18.77 13.69 7.79
C LEU A 116 -18.25 13.06 9.08
N LYS A 117 -17.68 11.87 9.02
CA LYS A 117 -17.11 11.23 10.20
C LYS A 117 -15.78 11.89 10.56
N LYS A 118 -15.75 12.56 11.70
CA LYS A 118 -14.51 13.03 12.27
C LYS A 118 -13.86 11.88 13.04
N CYS A 119 -12.66 11.51 12.62
CA CYS A 119 -11.91 10.43 13.23
C CYS A 119 -10.47 10.90 13.42
N PRO A 120 -9.87 10.73 14.63
CA PRO A 120 -8.48 11.13 14.85
C PRO A 120 -7.51 10.46 13.88
N GLU A 121 -7.75 9.21 13.55
CA GLU A 121 -6.94 8.47 12.58
C GLU A 121 -7.01 9.10 11.20
N TYR A 122 -8.18 9.55 10.82
CA TYR A 122 -8.40 10.23 9.55
C TYR A 122 -7.56 11.51 9.47
N MET A 123 -7.56 12.30 10.54
CA MET A 123 -6.76 13.52 10.62
C MET A 123 -5.27 13.22 10.52
N HIS A 124 -4.83 12.12 11.12
CA HIS A 124 -3.45 11.70 11.07
C HIS A 124 -3.02 11.35 9.63
N TYR A 125 -3.89 10.68 8.88
CA TYR A 125 -3.59 10.31 7.49
C TYR A 125 -3.46 11.52 6.57
N MET A 126 -4.21 12.58 6.84
CA MET A 126 -4.23 13.76 5.98
C MET A 126 -2.86 14.39 5.79
N GLY A 127 -1.97 14.21 6.76
CA GLY A 127 -0.60 14.72 6.67
C GLY A 127 0.29 14.00 5.68
N GLN A 128 -0.12 12.84 5.18
CA GLN A 128 0.69 12.04 4.28
C GLN A 128 0.06 11.76 2.91
N MET A 129 -1.19 12.14 2.71
CA MET A 129 -1.83 11.84 1.44
C MET A 129 -1.52 12.91 0.40
N ASP A 130 -1.30 12.48 -0.82
CA ASP A 130 -1.11 13.37 -1.96
C ASP A 130 -2.45 13.70 -2.62
N TYR A 131 -3.37 12.73 -2.64
CA TYR A 131 -4.69 12.87 -3.24
C TYR A 131 -5.74 12.18 -2.38
N MET A 132 -6.94 12.73 -2.37
CA MET A 132 -8.08 12.18 -1.69
C MET A 132 -9.27 12.14 -2.64
N LEU A 133 -9.87 10.95 -2.74
CA LEU A 133 -11.04 10.74 -3.61
C LEU A 133 -12.31 10.57 -2.79
#